data_240bc6e4457fd49c7f699855a8b791d8
#
_entry.id   240bc6e4457fd49c7f699855a8b791d8
#
_cell.length_a   1.000
_cell.length_b   1.000
_cell.length_c   1.000
_cell.angle_alpha   90.00
_cell.angle_beta   90.00
_cell.angle_gamma   90.00
#
_symmetry.space_group_name_H-M   'P 1'
#
loop_
_entity.id
_entity.type
_entity.pdbx_description
1 polymer ?
#
loop_
_entity_poly.entity_id
_entity_poly.type
_entity_poly.pdbx_seq_one_letter_code
_entity_poly.pdbx_strand_id
1 'polypeptide(L)'
;MKTDCLKGINTLRYSDIFLAMYSDNGSSCLHRNHSHVLVYMYSGELEIKEHEKVTGLHKGDCSFIRKDFSVQLTKQAYKGEQFKAIFLMFTDKFLRSFYNRLNKESLPQDARRSKVSLYRLPSNRPDIVSLFESMTPYFNSGIQPTDELLELKMTEGLYILLNTDKNLYASLFDFADPWKIDIMNFRNRTTPTTSHWKKWPITPGGALPHSNGTSAKSVTCPRKSG
;
A
#
# COMPACT_ATOMS: atom_id res chain seq x y z
N MET A 1 -2.37 7.84 -11.78
CA MET A 1 -2.60 8.23 -10.38
C MET A 1 -2.03 9.63 -10.21
N LYS A 2 -2.88 10.64 -9.98
CA LYS A 2 -2.48 12.06 -10.00
C LYS A 2 -1.63 12.40 -8.78
N THR A 3 -0.47 12.92 -9.06
CA THR A 3 0.60 13.32 -8.12
C THR A 3 0.36 14.76 -7.62
N ASP A 4 -0.81 15.04 -7.05
CA ASP A 4 -1.17 16.41 -6.65
C ASP A 4 -0.60 16.85 -5.28
N CYS A 5 0.19 15.98 -4.60
CA CYS A 5 0.82 16.29 -3.31
C CYS A 5 2.29 16.73 -3.40
N LEU A 6 2.80 17.07 -4.59
CA LEU A 6 4.25 17.20 -4.81
C LEU A 6 4.79 18.65 -4.88
N LYS A 7 3.99 19.66 -4.58
CA LYS A 7 4.53 21.03 -4.50
C LYS A 7 5.29 21.23 -3.19
N GLY A 8 6.60 21.46 -3.28
CA GLY A 8 7.50 21.69 -2.13
C GLY A 8 8.24 20.46 -1.59
N ILE A 9 8.19 19.32 -2.28
CA ILE A 9 8.82 18.07 -1.85
C ILE A 9 10.04 17.78 -2.71
N ASN A 10 11.21 17.69 -2.10
CA ASN A 10 12.35 17.01 -2.69
C ASN A 10 12.23 15.52 -2.39
N THR A 11 11.76 14.75 -3.37
CA THR A 11 11.70 13.29 -3.25
C THR A 11 12.71 12.68 -4.21
N LEU A 12 13.68 11.97 -3.66
CA LEU A 12 14.57 11.11 -4.43
C LEU A 12 14.06 9.68 -4.35
N ARG A 13 13.85 9.06 -5.51
CA ARG A 13 13.27 7.72 -5.60
C ARG A 13 14.15 6.82 -6.43
N TYR A 14 14.43 5.64 -5.88
CA TYR A 14 15.07 4.53 -6.56
C TYR A 14 14.15 3.30 -6.44
N SER A 15 13.49 2.91 -7.53
CA SER A 15 12.51 1.82 -7.54
C SER A 15 11.45 1.97 -6.44
N ASP A 16 11.42 1.06 -5.48
CA ASP A 16 10.47 1.02 -4.35
C ASP A 16 11.04 1.62 -3.05
N ILE A 17 12.21 2.25 -3.11
CA ILE A 17 12.85 2.99 -2.00
C ILE A 17 12.83 4.47 -2.31
N PHE A 18 12.35 5.29 -1.39
CA PHE A 18 12.40 6.73 -1.59
C PHE A 18 12.71 7.50 -0.31
N LEU A 19 13.50 8.55 -0.48
CA LEU A 19 13.77 9.57 0.52
C LEU A 19 12.81 10.74 0.26
N ALA A 20 12.06 11.13 1.27
CA ALA A 20 11.25 12.34 1.26
C ALA A 20 11.86 13.38 2.19
N MET A 21 12.07 14.60 1.66
CA MET A 21 12.51 15.77 2.41
C MET A 21 11.55 16.93 2.13
N TYR A 22 11.21 17.68 3.17
CA TYR A 22 10.34 18.83 3.10
C TYR A 22 11.01 20.04 3.70
N SER A 23 10.97 21.14 2.97
CA SER A 23 11.47 22.44 3.44
C SER A 23 10.37 23.34 4.01
N ASP A 24 9.09 23.05 3.70
CA ASP A 24 7.97 23.95 4.04
C ASP A 24 7.02 23.39 5.08
N ASN A 25 6.19 24.28 5.65
CA ASN A 25 5.23 24.01 6.71
C ASN A 25 4.12 23.06 6.28
N GLY A 26 4.32 21.78 6.55
CA GLY A 26 3.27 20.78 6.56
C GLY A 26 2.60 20.45 5.24
N SER A 27 2.88 19.27 4.69
CA SER A 27 2.12 18.69 3.58
C SER A 27 1.31 17.51 4.11
N SER A 28 -0.02 17.63 4.01
CA SER A 28 -0.95 16.57 4.38
C SER A 28 -1.52 15.89 3.15
N CYS A 29 -1.45 14.57 3.11
CA CYS A 29 -1.98 13.76 2.02
C CYS A 29 -2.76 12.57 2.55
N LEU A 30 -3.93 12.32 1.95
CA LEU A 30 -4.64 11.06 2.18
C LEU A 30 -3.96 9.97 1.36
N HIS A 31 -3.38 9.01 2.03
CA HIS A 31 -2.77 7.84 1.40
C HIS A 31 -3.65 6.61 1.55
N ARG A 32 -4.07 6.05 0.42
CA ARG A 32 -4.54 4.66 0.35
C ARG A 32 -3.38 3.85 -0.19
N ASN A 33 -2.65 3.20 0.68
CA ASN A 33 -1.49 2.42 0.29
C ASN A 33 -1.93 1.11 -0.36
N HIS A 34 -1.54 0.91 -1.63
CA HIS A 34 -1.66 -0.39 -2.31
C HIS A 34 -0.48 -1.32 -2.01
N SER A 35 0.52 -0.83 -1.29
CA SER A 35 1.70 -1.58 -0.86
C SER A 35 1.92 -1.41 0.64
N HIS A 36 2.53 -2.39 1.27
CA HIS A 36 3.03 -2.23 2.62
C HIS A 36 4.22 -1.25 2.62
N VAL A 37 4.35 -0.48 3.68
CA VAL A 37 5.41 0.54 3.79
C VAL A 37 6.14 0.39 5.11
N LEU A 38 7.47 0.34 5.06
CA LEU A 38 8.34 0.52 6.22
C LEU A 38 8.93 1.92 6.15
N VAL A 39 8.74 2.72 7.19
CA VAL A 39 9.22 4.10 7.26
C VAL A 39 10.16 4.28 8.43
N TYR A 40 11.28 4.99 8.19
CA TYR A 40 12.23 5.41 9.22
C TYR A 40 12.42 6.92 9.20
N MET A 41 12.36 7.54 10.38
CA MET A 41 12.42 8.98 10.55
C MET A 41 13.84 9.45 10.90
N TYR A 42 14.41 10.34 10.08
CA TYR A 42 15.68 11.02 10.38
C TYR A 42 15.49 12.33 11.12
N SER A 43 14.44 13.09 10.76
CA SER A 43 14.13 14.37 11.39
C SER A 43 12.69 14.79 11.07
N GLY A 44 12.20 15.82 11.78
CA GLY A 44 10.82 16.28 11.64
C GLY A 44 9.82 15.34 12.29
N GLU A 45 8.58 15.43 11.84
CA GLU A 45 7.45 14.62 12.34
C GLU A 45 6.63 14.06 11.18
N LEU A 46 6.26 12.79 11.27
CA LEU A 46 5.23 12.16 10.47
C LEU A 46 4.02 11.86 11.34
N GLU A 47 2.98 12.66 11.18
CA GLU A 47 1.70 12.37 11.80
C GLU A 47 0.89 11.41 10.92
N ILE A 48 0.43 10.31 11.51
CA ILE A 48 -0.39 9.29 10.87
C ILE A 48 -1.74 9.29 11.55
N LYS A 49 -2.76 9.74 10.82
CA LYS A 49 -4.15 9.75 11.32
C LYS A 49 -4.94 8.63 10.66
N GLU A 50 -5.47 7.75 11.49
CA GLU A 50 -6.39 6.68 11.14
C GLU A 50 -7.70 6.86 11.92
N HIS A 51 -8.77 7.21 11.23
CA HIS A 51 -10.04 7.61 11.85
C HIS A 51 -9.81 8.75 12.88
N GLU A 52 -10.05 8.49 14.16
CA GLU A 52 -9.84 9.46 15.23
C GLU A 52 -8.48 9.31 15.93
N LYS A 53 -7.75 8.23 15.62
CA LYS A 53 -6.45 7.97 16.24
C LYS A 53 -5.34 8.70 15.47
N VAL A 54 -4.57 9.49 16.17
CA VAL A 54 -3.39 10.18 15.67
C VAL A 54 -2.14 9.58 16.30
N THR A 55 -1.13 9.28 15.48
CA THR A 55 0.16 8.76 15.92
C THR A 55 1.27 9.58 15.29
N GLY A 56 2.09 10.23 16.09
CA GLY A 56 3.29 10.96 15.66
C GLY A 56 4.51 10.05 15.65
N LEU A 57 5.30 10.12 14.58
CA LEU A 57 6.61 9.50 14.47
C LEU A 57 7.67 10.60 14.40
N HIS A 58 8.73 10.43 15.17
CA HIS A 58 9.83 11.38 15.30
C HIS A 58 11.17 10.73 14.96
N LYS A 59 12.24 11.50 15.02
CA LYS A 59 13.60 11.03 14.77
C LYS A 59 13.93 9.72 15.50
N GLY A 60 14.43 8.74 14.74
CA GLY A 60 14.75 7.41 15.23
C GLY A 60 13.58 6.43 15.28
N ASP A 61 12.33 6.90 15.09
CA ASP A 61 11.18 6.01 15.02
C ASP A 61 11.15 5.25 13.69
N CYS A 62 10.80 3.96 13.79
CA CYS A 62 10.53 3.10 12.65
C CYS A 62 9.14 2.50 12.77
N SER A 63 8.38 2.50 11.68
CA SER A 63 7.03 1.97 11.69
C SER A 63 6.68 1.26 10.38
N PHE A 64 5.90 0.21 10.52
CA PHE A 64 5.34 -0.54 9.41
C PHE A 64 3.87 -0.18 9.23
N ILE A 65 3.53 0.31 8.04
CA ILE A 65 2.16 0.70 7.64
C ILE A 65 1.66 -0.37 6.67
N ARG A 66 0.54 -0.99 7.02
CA ARG A 66 -0.05 -2.04 6.18
C ARG A 66 -0.75 -1.45 4.96
N LYS A 67 -0.73 -2.21 3.87
CA LYS A 67 -1.57 -1.92 2.70
C LYS A 67 -3.05 -2.02 3.06
N ASP A 68 -3.89 -1.47 2.20
CA ASP A 68 -5.36 -1.53 2.26
C ASP A 68 -6.01 -0.73 3.39
N PHE A 69 -5.23 0.03 4.16
CA PHE A 69 -5.74 1.00 5.11
C PHE A 69 -5.67 2.42 4.52
N SER A 70 -6.74 3.18 4.73
CA SER A 70 -6.73 4.61 4.43
C SER A 70 -6.20 5.36 5.64
N VAL A 71 -5.04 5.96 5.49
CA VAL A 71 -4.42 6.80 6.51
C VAL A 71 -4.11 8.17 5.93
N GLN A 72 -4.30 9.20 6.72
CA GLN A 72 -3.85 10.55 6.40
C GLN A 72 -2.44 10.70 6.95
N LEU A 73 -1.48 11.04 6.08
CA LEU A 73 -0.11 11.30 6.43
C LEU A 73 0.15 12.80 6.37
N THR A 74 0.54 13.39 7.48
CA THR A 74 0.99 14.79 7.53
C THR A 74 2.48 14.80 7.84
N LYS A 75 3.25 15.43 6.97
CA LYS A 75 4.70 15.53 7.06
C LYS A 75 5.04 16.97 7.41
N GLN A 76 5.75 17.20 8.51
CA GLN A 76 6.01 18.54 9.01
C GLN A 76 7.36 18.65 9.71
N ALA A 77 7.84 19.90 9.79
CA ALA A 77 8.99 20.21 10.63
C ALA A 77 8.65 20.02 12.11
N TYR A 78 9.62 19.57 12.90
CA TYR A 78 9.46 19.38 14.32
C TYR A 78 10.72 19.85 15.06
N LYS A 79 10.55 20.66 16.11
CA LYS A 79 11.64 21.23 16.92
C LYS A 79 12.71 21.94 16.08
N GLY A 80 12.31 22.61 15.00
CA GLY A 80 13.23 23.33 14.11
C GLY A 80 13.97 22.45 13.09
N GLU A 81 13.78 21.12 13.12
CA GLU A 81 14.31 20.22 12.12
C GLU A 81 13.28 19.96 11.01
N GLN A 82 13.72 20.04 9.74
CA GLN A 82 12.89 19.74 8.58
C GLN A 82 12.54 18.25 8.52
N PHE A 83 11.42 17.92 7.87
CA PHE A 83 11.03 16.53 7.66
C PHE A 83 12.04 15.81 6.77
N LYS A 84 12.51 14.67 7.23
CA LYS A 84 13.35 13.74 6.46
C LYS A 84 13.06 12.31 6.86
N ALA A 85 12.65 11.47 5.90
CA ALA A 85 12.35 10.06 6.14
C ALA A 85 12.66 9.21 4.91
N ILE A 86 13.07 7.95 5.13
CA ILE A 86 13.16 6.94 4.08
C ILE A 86 11.97 5.99 4.20
N PHE A 87 11.40 5.64 3.04
CA PHE A 87 10.29 4.73 2.90
C PHE A 87 10.69 3.56 2.00
N LEU A 88 10.45 2.33 2.45
CA LEU A 88 10.54 1.11 1.65
C LEU A 88 9.13 0.62 1.36
N MET A 89 8.80 0.49 0.06
CA MET A 89 7.47 0.06 -0.38
C MET A 89 7.51 -1.40 -0.82
N PHE A 90 6.91 -2.29 -0.03
CA PHE A 90 6.81 -3.71 -0.36
C PHE A 90 5.60 -3.94 -1.26
N THR A 91 5.86 -3.99 -2.57
CA THR A 91 4.84 -4.29 -3.57
C THR A 91 4.43 -5.76 -3.56
N ASP A 92 3.22 -6.08 -4.01
CA ASP A 92 2.76 -7.47 -4.11
C ASP A 92 3.67 -8.31 -5.01
N LYS A 93 4.24 -7.71 -6.07
CA LYS A 93 5.19 -8.38 -6.96
C LYS A 93 6.44 -8.82 -6.21
N PHE A 94 7.05 -7.91 -5.44
CA PHE A 94 8.23 -8.20 -4.62
C PHE A 94 7.92 -9.26 -3.56
N LEU A 95 6.82 -9.11 -2.83
CA LEU A 95 6.42 -10.04 -1.76
C LEU A 95 6.13 -11.44 -2.29
N ARG A 96 5.48 -11.57 -3.45
CA ARG A 96 5.25 -12.89 -4.10
C ARG A 96 6.56 -13.54 -4.52
N SER A 97 7.47 -12.78 -5.13
CA SER A 97 8.80 -13.27 -5.50
C SER A 97 9.58 -13.76 -4.28
N PHE A 98 9.55 -13.00 -3.19
CA PHE A 98 10.19 -13.37 -1.94
C PHE A 98 9.55 -14.62 -1.31
N TYR A 99 8.21 -14.68 -1.21
CA TYR A 99 7.47 -15.81 -0.66
C TYR A 99 7.75 -17.13 -1.39
N ASN A 100 7.93 -17.08 -2.71
CA ASN A 100 8.26 -18.27 -3.52
C ASN A 100 9.66 -18.83 -3.22
N ARG A 101 10.57 -17.98 -2.71
CA ARG A 101 11.93 -18.38 -2.32
C ARG A 101 12.03 -18.87 -0.87
N LEU A 102 11.00 -18.63 -0.04
CA LEU A 102 10.99 -19.08 1.35
C LEU A 102 10.84 -20.60 1.44
N ASN A 103 11.54 -21.20 2.43
CA ASN A 103 11.23 -22.56 2.83
C ASN A 103 9.87 -22.59 3.55
N LYS A 104 8.89 -23.20 2.91
CA LYS A 104 7.51 -23.24 3.41
C LYS A 104 7.35 -24.02 4.72
N GLU A 105 8.27 -24.95 5.01
CA GLU A 105 8.27 -25.72 6.26
C GLU A 105 8.64 -24.88 7.47
N SER A 106 9.40 -23.79 7.25
CA SER A 106 9.82 -22.88 8.32
C SER A 106 8.82 -21.74 8.58
N LEU A 107 7.71 -21.70 7.84
CA LEU A 107 6.70 -20.64 8.02
C LEU A 107 5.90 -20.88 9.32
N PRO A 108 5.64 -19.82 10.11
CA PRO A 108 4.85 -19.94 11.32
C PRO A 108 3.40 -20.28 10.98
N GLN A 109 2.97 -21.51 11.27
CA GLN A 109 1.61 -21.99 10.97
C GLN A 109 0.54 -21.36 11.87
N ASP A 110 0.93 -20.83 13.02
CA ASP A 110 0.06 -20.18 14.00
C ASP A 110 0.00 -18.64 13.85
N ALA A 111 0.65 -18.08 12.82
CA ALA A 111 0.62 -16.65 12.56
C ALA A 111 -0.81 -16.18 12.22
N ARG A 112 -1.30 -15.19 12.98
CA ARG A 112 -2.63 -14.62 12.79
C ARG A 112 -2.54 -13.25 12.15
N ARG A 113 -3.42 -12.99 11.19
CA ARG A 113 -3.51 -11.66 10.58
C ARG A 113 -3.86 -10.62 11.64
N SER A 114 -2.99 -9.64 11.82
CA SER A 114 -3.25 -8.50 12.68
C SER A 114 -4.33 -7.60 12.07
N LYS A 115 -5.17 -6.99 12.90
CA LYS A 115 -6.13 -5.95 12.48
C LYS A 115 -5.52 -4.54 12.54
N VAL A 116 -4.29 -4.43 13.02
CA VAL A 116 -3.62 -3.13 13.21
C VAL A 116 -3.07 -2.64 11.88
N SER A 117 -3.37 -1.40 11.53
CA SER A 117 -2.90 -0.71 10.32
C SER A 117 -1.46 -0.23 10.42
N LEU A 118 -1.08 0.23 11.61
CA LEU A 118 0.22 0.78 11.94
C LEU A 118 0.89 -0.06 13.02
N TYR A 119 2.07 -0.57 12.74
CA TYR A 119 2.88 -1.34 13.68
C TYR A 119 4.18 -0.57 13.95
N ARG A 120 4.36 -0.07 15.19
CA ARG A 120 5.58 0.62 15.60
C ARG A 120 6.64 -0.41 15.97
N LEU A 121 7.78 -0.35 15.31
CA LEU A 121 8.90 -1.21 15.65
C LEU A 121 9.62 -0.64 16.90
N PRO A 122 10.27 -1.50 17.71
CA PRO A 122 11.06 -1.03 18.84
C PRO A 122 12.14 -0.05 18.36
N SER A 123 12.24 1.11 19.03
CA SER A 123 13.29 2.08 18.79
C SER A 123 14.65 1.47 19.18
N ASN A 124 15.71 1.96 18.58
CA ASN A 124 17.11 1.57 18.89
C ASN A 124 17.52 0.12 18.53
N ARG A 125 16.80 -0.55 17.66
CA ARG A 125 17.27 -1.83 17.11
C ARG A 125 18.43 -1.59 16.15
N PRO A 126 19.61 -2.22 16.41
CA PRO A 126 20.80 -1.98 15.58
C PRO A 126 20.60 -2.38 14.12
N ASP A 127 19.82 -3.42 13.84
CA ASP A 127 19.52 -3.90 12.50
C ASP A 127 18.69 -2.87 11.70
N ILE A 128 17.72 -2.22 12.33
CA ILE A 128 16.92 -1.16 11.72
C ILE A 128 17.81 0.05 11.39
N VAL A 129 18.58 0.52 12.37
CA VAL A 129 19.49 1.65 12.19
C VAL A 129 20.50 1.36 11.09
N SER A 130 21.14 0.19 11.10
CA SER A 130 22.10 -0.25 10.08
C SER A 130 21.50 -0.25 8.68
N LEU A 131 20.30 -0.82 8.52
CA LEU A 131 19.60 -0.84 7.24
C LEU A 131 19.46 0.58 6.67
N PHE A 132 18.86 1.49 7.44
CA PHE A 132 18.52 2.82 6.94
C PHE A 132 19.74 3.71 6.76
N GLU A 133 20.72 3.68 7.69
CA GLU A 133 21.98 4.41 7.54
C GLU A 133 22.78 3.96 6.33
N SER A 134 22.78 2.66 6.00
CA SER A 134 23.47 2.15 4.82
C SER A 134 22.87 2.61 3.48
N MET A 135 21.62 3.09 3.49
CA MET A 135 20.96 3.65 2.30
C MET A 135 21.20 5.16 2.14
N THR A 136 21.58 5.85 3.19
CA THR A 136 21.83 7.30 3.16
C THR A 136 22.83 7.73 2.07
N PRO A 137 23.95 7.01 1.82
CA PRO A 137 24.87 7.34 0.75
C PRO A 137 24.23 7.35 -0.65
N TYR A 138 23.23 6.50 -0.92
CA TYR A 138 22.56 6.48 -2.23
C TYR A 138 21.90 7.80 -2.58
N PHE A 139 21.40 8.52 -1.57
CA PHE A 139 20.72 9.79 -1.77
C PHE A 139 21.67 11.01 -1.69
N ASN A 140 22.85 10.85 -1.11
CA ASN A 140 23.81 11.95 -0.91
C ASN A 140 24.90 11.98 -2.00
N SER A 141 25.25 10.85 -2.60
CA SER A 141 26.36 10.74 -3.55
C SER A 141 26.02 11.14 -4.98
N GLY A 142 24.72 11.19 -5.32
CA GLY A 142 24.24 11.33 -6.70
C GLY A 142 24.50 10.08 -7.57
N ILE A 143 25.02 9.01 -6.99
CA ILE A 143 25.26 7.73 -7.67
C ILE A 143 24.05 6.85 -7.46
N GLN A 144 23.38 6.48 -8.55
CA GLN A 144 22.24 5.58 -8.49
C GLN A 144 22.69 4.17 -8.12
N PRO A 145 22.11 3.54 -7.08
CA PRO A 145 22.36 2.13 -6.76
C PRO A 145 21.82 1.21 -7.85
N THR A 146 22.41 0.04 -8.00
CA THR A 146 21.92 -0.98 -8.93
C THR A 146 20.62 -1.60 -8.41
N ASP A 147 19.81 -2.21 -9.30
CA ASP A 147 18.56 -2.84 -8.92
C ASP A 147 18.79 -4.01 -7.95
N GLU A 148 19.91 -4.73 -8.08
CA GLU A 148 20.28 -5.83 -7.19
C GLU A 148 20.56 -5.31 -5.76
N LEU A 149 21.25 -4.17 -5.63
CA LEU A 149 21.49 -3.55 -4.33
C LEU A 149 20.19 -3.07 -3.68
N LEU A 150 19.28 -2.51 -4.48
CA LEU A 150 17.96 -2.11 -3.99
C LEU A 150 17.14 -3.32 -3.53
N GLU A 151 17.15 -4.42 -4.31
CA GLU A 151 16.47 -5.67 -3.92
C GLU A 151 17.05 -6.26 -2.63
N LEU A 152 18.38 -6.20 -2.44
CA LEU A 152 19.03 -6.62 -1.19
C LEU A 152 18.55 -5.80 0.00
N LYS A 153 18.44 -4.47 -0.14
CA LYS A 153 17.94 -3.59 0.94
C LYS A 153 16.47 -3.83 1.25
N MET A 154 15.65 -4.05 0.23
CA MET A 154 14.27 -4.44 0.40
C MET A 154 14.12 -5.79 1.10
N THR A 155 14.97 -6.76 0.75
CA THR A 155 15.01 -8.09 1.36
C THR A 155 15.44 -8.02 2.82
N GLU A 156 16.48 -7.23 3.14
CA GLU A 156 16.95 -6.97 4.51
C GLU A 156 15.82 -6.38 5.37
N GLY A 157 15.14 -5.33 4.87
CA GLY A 157 14.01 -4.70 5.56
C GLY A 157 12.85 -5.68 5.81
N LEU A 158 12.59 -6.57 4.86
CA LEU A 158 11.55 -7.58 5.02
C LEU A 158 11.91 -8.61 6.10
N TYR A 159 13.15 -9.09 6.14
CA TYR A 159 13.62 -9.99 7.21
C TYR A 159 13.56 -9.35 8.60
N ILE A 160 13.90 -8.05 8.71
CA ILE A 160 13.78 -7.29 9.96
C ILE A 160 12.33 -7.31 10.46
N LEU A 161 11.35 -7.10 9.57
CA LEU A 161 9.93 -7.16 9.90
C LEU A 161 9.53 -8.57 10.37
N LEU A 162 9.88 -9.59 9.61
CA LEU A 162 9.52 -10.99 9.89
C LEU A 162 10.12 -11.48 11.20
N ASN A 163 11.33 -11.03 11.55
CA ASN A 163 12.00 -11.35 12.80
C ASN A 163 11.48 -10.55 14.00
N THR A 164 10.72 -9.48 13.76
CA THR A 164 10.15 -8.66 14.84
C THR A 164 8.89 -9.29 15.43
N ASP A 165 7.98 -9.77 14.58
CA ASP A 165 6.74 -10.42 15.00
C ASP A 165 6.30 -11.44 13.95
N LYS A 166 6.16 -12.71 14.38
CA LYS A 166 5.69 -13.80 13.53
C LYS A 166 4.31 -13.55 12.90
N ASN A 167 3.46 -12.74 13.53
CA ASN A 167 2.14 -12.42 13.00
C ASN A 167 2.22 -11.53 11.75
N LEU A 168 3.35 -10.85 11.53
CA LEU A 168 3.57 -10.08 10.31
C LEU A 168 3.64 -10.96 9.05
N TYR A 169 3.99 -12.25 9.17
CA TYR A 169 3.91 -13.21 8.06
C TYR A 169 2.51 -13.25 7.46
N ALA A 170 1.50 -13.42 8.31
CA ALA A 170 0.11 -13.48 7.86
C ALA A 170 -0.38 -12.17 7.24
N SER A 171 0.21 -11.04 7.63
CA SER A 171 -0.14 -9.72 7.10
C SER A 171 0.59 -9.38 5.81
N LEU A 172 1.89 -9.70 5.72
CA LEU A 172 2.74 -9.39 4.57
C LEU A 172 2.42 -10.25 3.35
N PHE A 173 2.10 -11.53 3.57
CA PHE A 173 1.82 -12.48 2.50
C PHE A 173 0.32 -12.73 2.27
N ASP A 174 -0.52 -11.83 2.76
CA ASP A 174 -1.93 -11.80 2.39
C ASP A 174 -2.10 -11.11 1.04
N PHE A 175 -2.18 -11.92 0.00
CA PHE A 175 -2.36 -11.47 -1.38
C PHE A 175 -3.83 -11.42 -1.81
N ALA A 176 -4.76 -11.61 -0.88
CA ALA A 176 -6.17 -11.49 -1.17
C ALA A 176 -6.56 -10.01 -1.32
N ASP A 177 -7.27 -9.70 -2.39
CA ASP A 177 -7.83 -8.36 -2.56
C ASP A 177 -9.01 -8.18 -1.60
N PRO A 178 -9.01 -7.17 -0.71
CA PRO A 178 -10.07 -6.98 0.29
C PRO A 178 -11.48 -6.93 -0.30
N TRP A 179 -11.64 -6.32 -1.49
CA TRP A 179 -12.92 -6.23 -2.17
C TRP A 179 -13.46 -7.58 -2.66
N LYS A 180 -12.59 -8.53 -3.03
CA LYS A 180 -13.01 -9.90 -3.40
C LYS A 180 -13.53 -10.67 -2.19
N ILE A 181 -12.90 -10.46 -1.03
CA ILE A 181 -13.32 -11.07 0.24
C ILE A 181 -14.69 -10.54 0.65
N ASP A 182 -14.94 -9.24 0.52
CA ASP A 182 -16.22 -8.62 0.86
C ASP A 182 -17.36 -9.13 -0.02
N ILE A 183 -17.13 -9.30 -1.34
CA ILE A 183 -18.10 -9.89 -2.24
C ILE A 183 -18.41 -11.35 -1.87
N MET A 184 -17.38 -12.13 -1.55
CA MET A 184 -17.57 -13.53 -1.15
C MET A 184 -18.31 -13.63 0.19
N ASN A 185 -17.96 -12.79 1.16
CA ASN A 185 -18.65 -12.72 2.45
C ASN A 185 -20.09 -12.22 2.32
N PHE A 186 -20.33 -11.22 1.47
CA PHE A 186 -21.67 -10.73 1.16
C PHE A 186 -22.51 -11.83 0.52
N ARG A 187 -21.98 -12.55 -0.47
CA ARG A 187 -22.70 -13.66 -1.10
C ARG A 187 -23.04 -14.77 -0.11
N ASN A 188 -22.13 -15.12 0.79
CA ASN A 188 -22.36 -16.15 1.81
C ASN A 188 -23.34 -15.72 2.90
N ARG A 189 -23.51 -14.41 3.15
CA ARG A 189 -24.50 -13.85 4.10
C ARG A 189 -25.87 -13.64 3.48
N THR A 190 -25.96 -13.46 2.16
CA THR A 190 -27.19 -13.13 1.45
C THR A 190 -27.80 -14.30 0.71
N THR A 191 -27.19 -15.49 0.70
CA THR A 191 -27.84 -16.71 0.24
C THR A 191 -28.73 -17.24 1.38
N PRO A 192 -30.04 -17.04 1.34
CA PRO A 192 -30.94 -17.74 2.25
C PRO A 192 -30.89 -19.21 1.88
N THR A 193 -30.63 -20.04 2.87
CA THR A 193 -30.71 -21.49 2.79
C THR A 193 -32.20 -21.88 2.68
N THR A 194 -32.83 -21.58 1.56
CA THR A 194 -34.16 -22.13 1.22
C THR A 194 -34.23 -22.34 -0.27
N SER A 195 -34.03 -23.58 -0.66
CA SER A 195 -34.37 -24.15 -1.94
C SER A 195 -35.89 -24.02 -2.18
N HIS A 196 -36.32 -22.92 -2.76
CA HIS A 196 -37.60 -22.84 -3.41
C HIS A 196 -37.47 -22.06 -4.72
N TRP A 197 -36.89 -22.73 -5.73
CA TRP A 197 -37.08 -22.30 -7.11
C TRP A 197 -38.53 -22.52 -7.46
N LYS A 198 -39.40 -21.52 -7.29
CA LYS A 198 -40.70 -21.51 -7.92
C LYS A 198 -40.47 -21.54 -9.43
N LYS A 199 -40.79 -22.67 -10.05
CA LYS A 199 -40.90 -22.81 -11.48
C LYS A 199 -41.75 -21.68 -12.02
N TRP A 200 -41.19 -20.83 -12.85
CA TRP A 200 -41.95 -19.89 -13.65
C TRP A 200 -42.84 -20.70 -14.57
N PRO A 201 -44.14 -20.42 -14.69
CA PRO A 201 -45.00 -21.13 -15.63
C PRO A 201 -44.56 -20.75 -17.04
N ILE A 202 -44.09 -21.74 -17.79
CA ILE A 202 -43.88 -21.63 -19.23
C ILE A 202 -45.24 -21.61 -19.87
N THR A 203 -45.69 -20.44 -20.30
CA THR A 203 -46.85 -20.29 -21.17
C THR A 203 -46.43 -20.67 -22.59
N PRO A 204 -47.00 -21.72 -23.22
CA PRO A 204 -46.71 -22.01 -24.62
C PRO A 204 -47.58 -21.10 -25.50
N GLY A 205 -46.97 -20.40 -26.40
CA GLY A 205 -47.62 -19.72 -27.51
C GLY A 205 -47.67 -18.19 -27.37
N GLY A 206 -46.69 -17.50 -27.86
CA GLY A 206 -46.71 -16.08 -28.15
C GLY A 206 -45.69 -15.77 -29.23
N ALA A 207 -46.13 -15.52 -30.43
CA ALA A 207 -45.34 -15.20 -31.62
C ALA A 207 -44.53 -13.90 -31.38
N LEU A 208 -43.30 -13.92 -31.84
CA LEU A 208 -42.42 -12.76 -31.90
C LEU A 208 -42.95 -11.75 -32.91
N PRO A 209 -43.08 -10.46 -32.58
CA PRO A 209 -43.23 -9.43 -33.61
C PRO A 209 -41.90 -9.05 -34.20
N HIS A 210 -41.81 -9.17 -35.53
CA HIS A 210 -40.77 -8.55 -36.34
C HIS A 210 -40.85 -7.03 -36.17
N SER A 211 -39.78 -6.38 -35.75
CA SER A 211 -39.63 -4.94 -35.91
C SER A 211 -38.54 -4.64 -36.93
N ASN A 212 -39.00 -3.99 -37.98
CA ASN A 212 -38.22 -3.45 -39.08
C ASN A 212 -37.20 -2.42 -38.58
N GLY A 213 -36.07 -2.38 -39.31
CA GLY A 213 -34.99 -1.46 -39.11
C GLY A 213 -35.34 0.00 -39.35
N THR A 214 -34.67 0.86 -38.66
CA THR A 214 -34.43 2.25 -39.05
C THR A 214 -33.06 2.69 -38.63
N SER A 215 -32.32 2.93 -39.67
CA SER A 215 -31.19 3.84 -39.95
C SER A 215 -30.52 4.58 -38.79
N ALA A 216 -29.23 4.34 -38.68
CA ALA A 216 -28.26 5.12 -37.91
C ALA A 216 -28.10 6.54 -38.50
N LYS A 217 -28.18 7.54 -37.65
CA LYS A 217 -27.65 8.89 -37.94
C LYS A 217 -26.35 9.09 -37.16
N SER A 218 -25.28 9.22 -37.92
CA SER A 218 -23.95 9.65 -37.48
C SER A 218 -24.02 11.10 -36.95
N VAL A 219 -23.53 11.31 -35.71
CA VAL A 219 -23.29 12.63 -35.17
C VAL A 219 -21.78 12.88 -35.24
N THR A 220 -21.42 13.78 -36.17
CA THR A 220 -20.08 14.36 -36.31
C THR A 220 -19.88 15.45 -35.27
N CYS A 221 -18.80 15.35 -34.47
CA CYS A 221 -18.30 16.43 -33.61
C CYS A 221 -17.46 17.43 -34.43
N PRO A 222 -17.63 18.75 -34.28
CA PRO A 222 -16.78 19.72 -34.94
C PRO A 222 -15.46 19.94 -34.21
N ARG A 223 -14.34 19.93 -34.98
CA ARG A 223 -13.04 20.43 -34.60
C ARG A 223 -13.12 21.94 -34.39
N LYS A 224 -12.59 22.44 -33.27
CA LYS A 224 -12.20 23.83 -33.11
C LYS A 224 -10.70 23.96 -33.34
N SER A 225 -10.36 24.68 -34.36
CA SER A 225 -9.07 25.30 -34.63
C SER A 225 -8.99 26.65 -33.90
N GLY A 226 -7.82 26.94 -33.29
CA GLY A 226 -7.44 28.19 -32.65
C GLY A 226 -6.25 27.95 -31.74
#